data_2e89df934195cdb0592c1ab9d1d51849
#
_entry.id   2e89df934195cdb0592c1ab9d1d51849
#
_cell.length_a   1.000
_cell.length_b   1.000
_cell.length_c   1.000
_cell.angle_alpha   90.00
_cell.angle_beta   90.00
_cell.angle_gamma   90.00
#
_symmetry.space_group_name_H-M   'P 1'
#
loop_
_entity.id
_entity.type
_entity.pdbx_description
1 polymer ?
#
loop_
_entity_poly.entity_id
_entity_poly.type
_entity_poly.pdbx_seq_one_letter_code
_entity_poly.pdbx_strand_id
1 'polypeptide(L)'
;MAIEVKKISDLKEVNVTKLIQESEKEGYRFVSRLASEYEDGTNRFSEQGEALYGVWDEQELVAIGGLNRNLSAENDNSARLHRFYTLPEYRRKGVGSELCKMIFDDAKGQFKEITTRTESSKADAFYRANGFTFDERSPDTTHVMSLE
;
A
#
# COMPACT_ATOMS: atom_id res chain seq x y z
N MET A 1 1.75 20.77 8.58
CA MET A 1 1.28 19.39 8.35
C MET A 1 1.79 18.49 9.47
N ALA A 2 0.88 17.88 10.19
CA ALA A 2 1.22 17.00 11.32
C ALA A 2 0.67 15.62 11.03
N ILE A 3 1.51 14.77 10.44
CA ILE A 3 1.07 13.44 9.99
C ILE A 3 1.39 12.37 11.01
N GLU A 4 0.51 11.36 11.07
CA GLU A 4 0.69 10.17 11.87
C GLU A 4 0.43 8.95 10.99
N VAL A 5 1.37 7.99 11.00
CA VAL A 5 1.23 6.74 10.26
C VAL A 5 0.89 5.64 11.25
N LYS A 6 -0.16 4.87 10.97
CA LYS A 6 -0.54 3.76 11.84
C LYS A 6 -1.34 2.70 11.10
N LYS A 7 -1.42 1.51 11.69
CA LYS A 7 -2.24 0.43 11.16
C LYS A 7 -3.71 0.75 11.28
N ILE A 8 -4.48 0.27 10.32
CA ILE A 8 -5.94 0.33 10.35
C ILE A 8 -6.43 -1.02 10.83
N SER A 9 -7.01 -1.06 12.04
CA SER A 9 -7.55 -2.30 12.62
C SER A 9 -8.85 -2.70 11.97
N ASP A 10 -9.70 -1.74 11.66
CA ASP A 10 -11.01 -1.97 11.05
C ASP A 10 -11.31 -0.82 10.09
N LEU A 11 -11.29 -1.13 8.81
CA LEU A 11 -11.53 -0.14 7.76
C LEU A 11 -12.93 0.47 7.85
N LYS A 12 -13.89 -0.27 8.41
CA LYS A 12 -15.27 0.24 8.58
C LYS A 12 -15.33 1.43 9.51
N GLU A 13 -14.36 1.58 10.40
CA GLU A 13 -14.29 2.71 11.33
C GLU A 13 -13.52 3.90 10.76
N VAL A 14 -13.04 3.80 9.53
CA VAL A 14 -12.23 4.83 8.89
C VAL A 14 -12.99 5.43 7.72
N ASN A 15 -13.00 6.75 7.64
CA ASN A 15 -13.66 7.44 6.52
C ASN A 15 -12.72 7.49 5.32
N VAL A 16 -12.98 6.66 4.32
CA VAL A 16 -12.18 6.57 3.09
C VAL A 16 -12.83 7.30 1.90
N THR A 17 -13.93 8.01 2.15
CA THR A 17 -14.72 8.64 1.09
C THR A 17 -13.89 9.55 0.20
N LYS A 18 -13.08 10.41 0.80
CA LYS A 18 -12.27 11.36 0.03
C LYS A 18 -11.23 10.66 -0.83
N LEU A 19 -10.60 9.59 -0.30
CA LEU A 19 -9.63 8.82 -1.06
C LEU A 19 -10.31 8.15 -2.26
N ILE A 20 -11.49 7.59 -2.07
CA ILE A 20 -12.26 6.97 -3.16
C ILE A 20 -12.59 8.00 -4.21
N GLN A 21 -13.15 9.14 -3.81
CA GLN A 21 -13.57 10.19 -4.74
C GLN A 21 -12.39 10.75 -5.54
N GLU A 22 -11.30 11.07 -4.87
CA GLU A 22 -10.13 11.65 -5.54
C GLU A 22 -9.45 10.64 -6.47
N SER A 23 -9.33 9.38 -6.05
CA SER A 23 -8.75 8.36 -6.90
C SER A 23 -9.60 8.09 -8.15
N GLU A 24 -10.92 8.12 -8.01
CA GLU A 24 -11.82 7.94 -9.15
C GLU A 24 -11.72 9.11 -10.14
N LYS A 25 -11.55 10.33 -9.65
CA LYS A 25 -11.30 11.49 -10.51
C LYS A 25 -10.03 11.33 -11.34
N GLU A 26 -9.05 10.62 -10.80
CA GLU A 26 -7.80 10.33 -11.50
C GLU A 26 -7.88 9.10 -12.39
N GLY A 27 -9.04 8.43 -12.46
CA GLY A 27 -9.24 7.25 -13.29
C GLY A 27 -8.89 5.93 -12.63
N TYR A 28 -8.68 5.91 -11.32
CA TYR A 28 -8.32 4.69 -10.58
C TYR A 28 -9.52 4.10 -9.84
N ARG A 29 -9.60 2.78 -9.79
CA ARG A 29 -10.67 2.06 -9.09
C ARG A 29 -10.16 1.25 -7.92
N PHE A 30 -8.86 1.23 -7.67
CA PHE A 30 -8.31 0.32 -6.67
C PHE A 30 -8.67 0.70 -5.23
N VAL A 31 -8.89 1.98 -4.92
CA VAL A 31 -9.32 2.38 -3.56
C VAL A 31 -10.78 1.97 -3.34
N SER A 32 -11.63 2.16 -4.33
CA SER A 32 -13.01 1.70 -4.29
C SER A 32 -13.08 0.18 -4.13
N ARG A 33 -12.24 -0.56 -4.85
CA ARG A 33 -12.14 -2.02 -4.72
C ARG A 33 -11.66 -2.45 -3.34
N LEU A 34 -10.70 -1.72 -2.78
CA LEU A 34 -10.25 -1.96 -1.42
C LEU A 34 -11.42 -1.96 -0.45
N ALA A 35 -12.25 -0.91 -0.52
CA ALA A 35 -13.40 -0.76 0.37
C ALA A 35 -14.43 -1.88 0.17
N SER A 36 -14.76 -2.21 -1.09
CA SER A 36 -15.75 -3.23 -1.36
C SER A 36 -15.26 -4.64 -0.99
N GLU A 37 -13.99 -4.95 -1.24
CA GLU A 37 -13.40 -6.23 -0.87
C GLU A 37 -13.27 -6.40 0.63
N TYR A 38 -13.03 -5.31 1.33
CA TYR A 38 -12.99 -5.35 2.79
C TYR A 38 -14.39 -5.63 3.34
N GLU A 39 -15.41 -4.96 2.79
CA GLU A 39 -16.79 -5.13 3.24
C GLU A 39 -17.30 -6.54 3.00
N ASP A 40 -17.05 -7.11 1.82
CA ASP A 40 -17.57 -8.44 1.47
C ASP A 40 -16.69 -9.59 2.00
N GLY A 41 -15.56 -9.29 2.61
CA GLY A 41 -14.67 -10.29 3.20
C GLY A 41 -13.66 -10.90 2.24
N THR A 42 -13.62 -10.45 1.00
CA THR A 42 -12.64 -10.93 0.00
C THR A 42 -11.21 -10.67 0.46
N ASN A 43 -10.97 -9.48 1.03
CA ASN A 43 -9.65 -9.14 1.54
C ASN A 43 -9.77 -8.16 2.71
N ARG A 44 -9.50 -8.64 3.92
CA ARG A 44 -9.48 -7.82 5.13
C ARG A 44 -8.09 -7.65 5.71
N PHE A 45 -7.05 -8.05 4.96
CA PHE A 45 -5.66 -7.94 5.40
C PHE A 45 -5.46 -8.58 6.77
N SER A 46 -6.10 -9.73 6.99
CA SER A 46 -6.18 -10.36 8.30
C SER A 46 -5.37 -11.64 8.44
N GLU A 47 -4.73 -12.10 7.38
CA GLU A 47 -3.84 -13.25 7.47
C GLU A 47 -2.53 -12.86 8.14
N GLN A 48 -1.80 -13.85 8.64
CA GLN A 48 -0.55 -13.61 9.35
C GLN A 48 0.41 -12.76 8.52
N GLY A 49 0.88 -11.67 9.10
CA GLY A 49 1.82 -10.74 8.44
C GLY A 49 1.15 -9.69 7.58
N GLU A 50 -0.14 -9.83 7.31
CA GLU A 50 -0.88 -8.85 6.52
C GLU A 50 -1.33 -7.67 7.39
N ALA A 51 -1.43 -6.51 6.79
CA ALA A 51 -1.97 -5.34 7.46
C ALA A 51 -2.36 -4.27 6.45
N LEU A 52 -3.23 -3.38 6.89
CA LEU A 52 -3.61 -2.18 6.16
C LEU A 52 -3.11 -1.00 6.97
N TYR A 53 -2.58 0.00 6.29
CA TYR A 53 -1.96 1.15 6.94
C TYR A 53 -2.54 2.44 6.39
N GLY A 54 -2.58 3.46 7.23
CA GLY A 54 -3.01 4.79 6.82
C GLY A 54 -2.11 5.88 7.35
N VAL A 55 -2.20 7.03 6.70
CA VAL A 55 -1.57 8.27 7.17
C VAL A 55 -2.67 9.29 7.41
N TRP A 56 -2.66 9.89 8.59
CA TRP A 56 -3.61 10.94 8.95
C TRP A 56 -2.87 12.26 9.10
N ASP A 57 -3.49 13.31 8.57
CA ASP A 57 -3.12 14.70 8.88
C ASP A 57 -4.19 15.19 9.83
N GLU A 58 -3.85 15.26 11.11
CA GLU A 58 -4.80 15.47 12.19
C GLU A 58 -5.86 14.37 12.18
N GLN A 59 -7.09 14.63 11.80
CA GLN A 59 -8.17 13.64 11.78
C GLN A 59 -8.54 13.18 10.38
N GLU A 60 -7.85 13.69 9.36
CA GLU A 60 -8.14 13.36 7.98
C GLU A 60 -7.21 12.28 7.47
N LEU A 61 -7.78 11.20 6.92
CA LEU A 61 -7.00 10.17 6.24
C LEU A 61 -6.52 10.71 4.90
N VAL A 62 -5.22 10.73 4.68
CA VAL A 62 -4.62 11.32 3.48
C VAL A 62 -3.87 10.34 2.60
N ALA A 63 -3.59 9.14 3.11
CA ALA A 63 -2.96 8.08 2.33
C ALA A 63 -3.30 6.73 2.93
N ILE A 64 -3.21 5.68 2.11
CA ILE A 64 -3.52 4.32 2.51
C ILE A 64 -2.61 3.36 1.73
N GLY A 65 -2.28 2.23 2.32
CA GLY A 65 -1.52 1.19 1.65
C GLY A 65 -1.69 -0.14 2.34
N GLY A 66 -1.73 -1.21 1.56
CA GLY A 66 -1.96 -2.54 2.07
C GLY A 66 -0.81 -3.49 1.81
N LEU A 67 -0.61 -4.43 2.73
CA LEU A 67 0.38 -5.49 2.61
C LEU A 67 -0.34 -6.82 2.75
N ASN A 68 -0.31 -7.63 1.68
CA ASN A 68 -0.84 -8.98 1.69
C ASN A 68 0.28 -9.99 1.49
N ARG A 69 0.05 -11.23 1.90
CA ARG A 69 0.94 -12.34 1.56
C ARG A 69 0.85 -12.56 0.05
N ASN A 70 1.98 -12.87 -0.56
CA ASN A 70 2.03 -13.09 -2.00
C ASN A 70 1.74 -14.55 -2.30
N LEU A 71 0.48 -14.87 -2.57
CA LEU A 71 0.02 -16.24 -2.77
C LEU A 71 0.57 -16.89 -4.04
N SER A 72 1.04 -16.09 -5.00
CA SER A 72 1.64 -16.61 -6.23
C SER A 72 3.13 -16.96 -6.07
N ALA A 73 3.73 -16.62 -4.93
CA ALA A 73 5.13 -16.96 -4.67
C ALA A 73 5.29 -18.44 -4.30
N GLU A 74 6.44 -19.01 -4.64
CA GLU A 74 6.73 -20.42 -4.34
C GLU A 74 6.88 -20.72 -2.85
N ASN A 75 7.02 -19.68 -2.03
CA ASN A 75 7.19 -19.81 -0.58
C ASN A 75 6.47 -18.67 0.14
N ASP A 76 6.39 -18.79 1.46
CA ASP A 76 5.68 -17.83 2.30
C ASP A 76 6.51 -16.59 2.67
N ASN A 77 7.63 -16.36 1.98
CA ASN A 77 8.56 -15.29 2.35
C ASN A 77 8.34 -13.99 1.57
N SER A 78 7.31 -13.94 0.74
CA SER A 78 7.04 -12.78 -0.12
C SER A 78 5.73 -12.12 0.26
N ALA A 79 5.74 -10.79 0.30
CA ALA A 79 4.55 -9.99 0.51
C ALA A 79 4.31 -9.08 -0.69
N ARG A 80 3.10 -8.63 -0.84
CA ARG A 80 2.70 -7.72 -1.92
C ARG A 80 2.19 -6.42 -1.34
N LEU A 81 2.81 -5.31 -1.78
CA LEU A 81 2.32 -3.96 -1.50
C LEU A 81 1.33 -3.60 -2.59
N HIS A 82 0.10 -3.26 -2.20
CA HIS A 82 -0.88 -2.80 -3.17
C HIS A 82 -1.94 -1.94 -2.49
N ARG A 83 -2.87 -1.41 -3.29
CA ARG A 83 -3.89 -0.47 -2.81
C ARG A 83 -3.25 0.77 -2.19
N PHE A 84 -2.11 1.19 -2.75
CA PHE A 84 -1.31 2.30 -2.24
C PHE A 84 -1.75 3.60 -2.91
N TYR A 85 -2.24 4.54 -2.12
CA TYR A 85 -2.75 5.80 -2.66
C TYR A 85 -2.48 6.95 -1.70
N THR A 86 -2.03 8.08 -2.23
CA THR A 86 -1.84 9.33 -1.49
C THR A 86 -2.68 10.41 -2.17
N LEU A 87 -3.43 11.18 -1.39
CA LEU A 87 -4.19 12.30 -1.95
C LEU A 87 -3.27 13.23 -2.74
N PRO A 88 -3.73 13.78 -3.89
CA PRO A 88 -2.88 14.61 -4.74
C PRO A 88 -2.21 15.76 -4.02
N GLU A 89 -2.94 16.46 -3.12
CA GLU A 89 -2.41 17.60 -2.38
C GLU A 89 -1.34 17.24 -1.34
N TYR A 90 -1.18 15.94 -1.05
CA TYR A 90 -0.18 15.46 -0.10
C TYR A 90 1.01 14.78 -0.79
N ARG A 91 1.03 14.75 -2.11
CA ARG A 91 2.15 14.21 -2.87
C ARG A 91 3.34 15.15 -2.83
N ARG A 92 4.55 14.60 -2.97
CA ARG A 92 5.83 15.33 -2.93
C ARG A 92 6.09 16.02 -1.59
N LYS A 93 5.46 15.53 -0.52
CA LYS A 93 5.64 16.04 0.85
C LYS A 93 6.16 14.98 1.79
N GLY A 94 6.61 13.83 1.25
CA GLY A 94 7.15 12.74 2.05
C GLY A 94 6.11 11.82 2.68
N VAL A 95 4.83 12.04 2.46
CA VAL A 95 3.76 11.25 3.08
C VAL A 95 3.83 9.79 2.62
N GLY A 96 3.93 9.55 1.31
CA GLY A 96 4.03 8.19 0.77
C GLY A 96 5.28 7.47 1.25
N SER A 97 6.41 8.17 1.35
CA SER A 97 7.67 7.59 1.82
C SER A 97 7.59 7.21 3.29
N GLU A 98 6.95 8.02 4.12
CA GLU A 98 6.74 7.68 5.54
C GLU A 98 5.84 6.45 5.67
N LEU A 99 4.81 6.33 4.84
CA LEU A 99 3.94 5.16 4.82
C LEU A 99 4.72 3.91 4.43
N CYS A 100 5.52 3.99 3.37
CA CYS A 100 6.38 2.88 2.95
C CYS A 100 7.31 2.44 4.08
N LYS A 101 7.94 3.39 4.76
CA LYS A 101 8.87 3.08 5.84
C LYS A 101 8.21 2.27 6.94
N MET A 102 7.01 2.64 7.36
CA MET A 102 6.26 1.90 8.37
C MET A 102 5.97 0.47 7.89
N ILE A 103 5.50 0.34 6.66
CA ILE A 103 5.16 -0.97 6.07
C ILE A 103 6.41 -1.86 6.00
N PHE A 104 7.53 -1.30 5.54
CA PHE A 104 8.78 -2.06 5.39
C PHE A 104 9.33 -2.51 6.76
N ASP A 105 9.28 -1.62 7.76
CA ASP A 105 9.76 -1.95 9.10
C ASP A 105 8.94 -3.09 9.71
N ASP A 106 7.63 -3.07 9.53
CA ASP A 106 6.77 -4.16 10.00
C ASP A 106 6.99 -5.46 9.23
N ALA A 107 7.24 -5.36 7.93
CA ALA A 107 7.41 -6.54 7.08
C ALA A 107 8.73 -7.27 7.32
N LYS A 108 9.77 -6.58 7.75
CA LYS A 108 11.12 -7.15 7.93
C LYS A 108 11.18 -8.39 8.82
N GLY A 109 10.33 -8.47 9.82
CA GLY A 109 10.33 -9.61 10.72
C GLY A 109 9.57 -10.82 10.21
N GLN A 110 8.87 -10.69 9.08
CA GLN A 110 7.93 -11.71 8.61
C GLN A 110 8.14 -12.12 7.17
N PHE A 111 8.75 -11.27 6.35
CA PHE A 111 8.96 -11.53 4.92
C PHE A 111 10.39 -11.18 4.53
N LYS A 112 10.86 -11.82 3.46
CA LYS A 112 12.20 -11.55 2.90
C LYS A 112 12.16 -10.54 1.76
N GLU A 113 10.99 -10.34 1.17
CA GLU A 113 10.82 -9.40 0.06
C GLU A 113 9.41 -8.84 0.02
N ILE A 114 9.29 -7.68 -0.62
CA ILE A 114 8.01 -7.09 -0.97
C ILE A 114 7.98 -6.90 -2.48
N THR A 115 6.88 -7.31 -3.12
CA THR A 115 6.65 -7.07 -4.54
C THR A 115 5.56 -6.02 -4.71
N THR A 116 5.56 -5.35 -5.85
CA THR A 116 4.45 -4.47 -6.22
C THR A 116 4.36 -4.40 -7.74
N ARG A 117 3.24 -3.90 -8.25
CA ARG A 117 3.04 -3.77 -9.68
C ARG A 117 2.54 -2.37 -10.01
N THR A 118 3.14 -1.74 -11.00
CA THR A 118 2.64 -0.48 -11.55
C THR A 118 3.02 -0.36 -13.02
N GLU A 119 2.20 0.37 -13.78
CA GLU A 119 2.50 0.75 -15.15
C GLU A 119 2.77 2.25 -15.26
N SER A 120 2.68 2.97 -14.15
CA SER A 120 2.87 4.40 -14.07
C SER A 120 4.36 4.76 -13.95
N SER A 121 4.84 5.66 -14.80
CA SER A 121 6.22 6.15 -14.70
C SER A 121 6.46 6.94 -13.42
N LYS A 122 5.46 7.64 -12.93
CA LYS A 122 5.56 8.38 -11.67
C LYS A 122 5.68 7.42 -10.48
N ALA A 123 4.90 6.35 -10.49
CA ALA A 123 4.99 5.33 -9.45
C ALA A 123 6.30 4.56 -9.54
N ASP A 124 6.80 4.27 -10.73
CA ASP A 124 8.12 3.65 -10.92
C ASP A 124 9.20 4.48 -10.23
N ALA A 125 9.23 5.79 -10.49
CA ALA A 125 10.20 6.68 -9.87
C ALA A 125 10.07 6.69 -8.34
N PHE A 126 8.84 6.72 -7.83
CA PHE A 126 8.57 6.69 -6.40
C PHE A 126 9.07 5.39 -5.76
N TYR A 127 8.75 4.24 -6.38
CA TYR A 127 9.17 2.95 -5.82
C TYR A 127 10.69 2.80 -5.85
N ARG A 128 11.35 3.19 -6.93
CA ARG A 128 12.82 3.15 -6.99
C ARG A 128 13.45 4.05 -5.91
N ALA A 129 12.88 5.23 -5.69
CA ALA A 129 13.37 6.15 -4.65
C ALA A 129 13.21 5.58 -3.24
N ASN A 130 12.29 4.62 -3.06
CA ASN A 130 12.04 3.99 -1.77
C ASN A 130 12.63 2.58 -1.66
N GLY A 131 13.55 2.21 -2.54
CA GLY A 131 14.33 0.99 -2.40
C GLY A 131 13.91 -0.19 -3.25
N PHE A 132 12.88 -0.03 -4.08
CA PHE A 132 12.49 -1.07 -5.03
C PHE A 132 13.40 -1.07 -6.25
N THR A 133 13.57 -2.25 -6.84
CA THR A 133 14.22 -2.39 -8.15
C THR A 133 13.20 -2.92 -9.15
N PHE A 134 13.36 -2.54 -10.41
CA PHE A 134 12.51 -3.03 -11.49
C PHE A 134 12.84 -4.50 -11.76
N ASP A 135 11.83 -5.36 -11.69
CA ASP A 135 11.98 -6.81 -11.85
C ASP A 135 10.63 -7.39 -12.26
N GLU A 136 10.45 -7.61 -13.55
CA GLU A 136 9.20 -8.16 -14.11
C GLU A 136 9.19 -9.69 -14.08
N ARG A 137 9.44 -10.27 -12.93
CA ARG A 137 9.53 -11.73 -12.75
C ARG A 137 8.21 -12.46 -12.97
N SER A 138 7.09 -11.77 -12.91
CA SER A 138 5.77 -12.37 -13.13
C SER A 138 4.79 -11.29 -13.62
N PRO A 139 3.61 -11.71 -14.16
CA PRO A 139 2.60 -10.73 -14.60
C PRO A 139 2.10 -9.81 -13.49
N ASP A 140 2.21 -10.24 -12.23
CA ASP A 140 1.75 -9.47 -11.07
C ASP A 140 2.82 -8.60 -10.45
N THR A 141 4.04 -8.61 -10.97
CA THR A 141 5.18 -7.94 -10.35
C THR A 141 5.96 -7.13 -11.36
N THR A 142 6.15 -5.85 -11.09
CA THR A 142 7.08 -5.00 -11.84
C THR A 142 8.26 -4.56 -11.00
N HIS A 143 8.11 -4.54 -9.68
CA HIS A 143 9.14 -4.05 -8.76
C HIS A 143 9.27 -4.96 -7.54
N VAL A 144 10.48 -5.11 -7.07
CA VAL A 144 10.81 -5.95 -5.92
C VAL A 144 11.74 -5.21 -4.98
N MET A 145 11.51 -5.38 -3.67
CA MET A 145 12.40 -4.87 -2.64
C MET A 145 12.82 -6.01 -1.74
N SER A 146 14.14 -6.17 -1.55
CA SER A 146 14.67 -7.12 -0.57
C SER A 146 14.59 -6.52 0.83
N LEU A 147 14.14 -7.33 1.79
CA LEU A 147 14.08 -6.96 3.20
C LEU A 147 15.25 -7.53 4.01
N GLU A 148 16.15 -8.25 3.33
CA GLU A 148 17.33 -8.84 3.95
C GLU A 148 18.53 -7.91 3.96
#